data_f7c666ed9c2b3b82e13b5fc5355dfcc1
#
_entry.id   f7c666ed9c2b3b82e13b5fc5355dfcc1
#
_cell.length_a   1.000
_cell.length_b   1.000
_cell.length_c   1.000
_cell.angle_alpha   90.00
_cell.angle_beta   90.00
_cell.angle_gamma   90.00
#
_symmetry.space_group_name_H-M   'P 1'
#
loop_
_entity.id
_entity.type
_entity.pdbx_description
1 polymer ?
#
loop_
_entity_poly.entity_id
_entity_poly.type
_entity_poly.pdbx_seq_one_letter_code
_entity_poly.pdbx_strand_id
1 'polypeptide(L)'
;MSAALQLPQGMSDAEWHTRCELAALYHVVNDLGWTDLINTHMSARVPGEPNHFLINNYGEMFDEVTASSLVKMDIQGNVLSPGGKFNNAGFIIHSGVYKARPDANCVLHTHTRAGAGISLLENGIRPISQDALHVYDDLAYHAYGVPATQEECDALGRTCANGSCVVLLNHGLLTLGPTTHGALMRLYMLERACELEVMARTMNSPIVTIDDYVIGKAAERMKKIRDTEGYGLMEWKALVRTVERKGADFRH
;
A
#
# COMPACT_ATOMS: atom_id res chain seq x y z
N MET A 1 -1.39 23.88 27.27
CA MET A 1 -0.85 22.63 27.87
C MET A 1 -1.59 21.49 27.18
N SER A 2 -0.92 20.75 26.29
CA SER A 2 -1.51 19.56 25.65
C SER A 2 -1.70 18.51 26.75
N ALA A 3 -2.93 18.04 26.97
CA ALA A 3 -3.17 16.89 27.81
C ALA A 3 -2.36 15.73 27.21
N ALA A 4 -1.52 15.09 28.02
CA ALA A 4 -0.85 13.88 27.60
C ALA A 4 -1.94 12.87 27.24
N LEU A 5 -1.97 12.45 25.96
CA LEU A 5 -2.87 11.38 25.52
C LEU A 5 -2.57 10.16 26.39
N GLN A 6 -3.54 9.78 27.24
CA GLN A 6 -3.45 8.53 27.98
C GLN A 6 -3.71 7.39 26.98
N LEU A 7 -2.68 6.59 26.70
CA LEU A 7 -2.82 5.42 25.86
C LEU A 7 -3.86 4.44 26.44
N PRO A 8 -4.63 3.74 25.59
CA PRO A 8 -5.47 2.64 26.05
C PRO A 8 -4.66 1.62 26.85
N GLN A 9 -5.26 1.05 27.89
CA GLN A 9 -4.59 0.09 28.77
C GLN A 9 -4.05 -1.10 27.96
N GLY A 10 -2.75 -1.36 28.09
CA GLY A 10 -2.08 -2.48 27.41
C GLY A 10 -1.51 -2.15 26.03
N MET A 11 -1.69 -0.92 25.50
CA MET A 11 -1.10 -0.48 24.24
C MET A 11 0.30 0.09 24.47
N SER A 12 1.27 -0.34 23.66
CA SER A 12 2.64 0.22 23.70
C SER A 12 2.73 1.55 22.95
N ASP A 13 3.71 2.38 23.31
CA ASP A 13 4.01 3.62 22.56
C ASP A 13 4.33 3.32 21.08
N ALA A 14 4.99 2.21 20.80
CA ALA A 14 5.31 1.79 19.44
C ALA A 14 4.05 1.42 18.63
N GLU A 15 3.09 0.72 19.23
CA GLU A 15 1.80 0.44 18.58
C GLU A 15 1.05 1.75 18.30
N TRP A 16 0.98 2.65 19.30
CA TRP A 16 0.30 3.94 19.13
C TRP A 16 0.93 4.78 18.01
N HIS A 17 2.25 4.84 17.96
CA HIS A 17 2.95 5.52 16.86
C HIS A 17 2.57 4.92 15.50
N THR A 18 2.55 3.59 15.37
CA THR A 18 2.16 2.90 14.14
C THR A 18 0.69 3.17 13.78
N ARG A 19 -0.21 3.27 14.77
CA ARG A 19 -1.61 3.67 14.55
C ARG A 19 -1.71 5.08 13.99
N CYS A 20 -0.97 6.03 14.55
CA CYS A 20 -0.93 7.41 14.05
C CYS A 20 -0.37 7.49 12.63
N GLU A 21 0.68 6.73 12.31
CA GLU A 21 1.25 6.68 10.95
C GLU A 21 0.27 6.03 9.95
N LEU A 22 -0.39 4.95 10.33
CA LEU A 22 -1.36 4.28 9.46
C LEU A 22 -2.61 5.16 9.23
N ALA A 23 -3.12 5.82 10.26
CA ALA A 23 -4.22 6.77 10.11
C ALA A 23 -3.81 7.95 9.21
N ALA A 24 -2.62 8.52 9.39
CA ALA A 24 -2.09 9.55 8.49
C ALA A 24 -2.01 9.04 7.03
N LEU A 25 -1.65 7.77 6.82
CA LEU A 25 -1.58 7.16 5.49
C LEU A 25 -2.95 7.14 4.81
N TYR A 26 -4.02 6.81 5.53
CA TYR A 26 -5.39 6.86 5.00
C TYR A 26 -5.76 8.27 4.55
N HIS A 27 -5.49 9.29 5.37
CA HIS A 27 -5.72 10.69 4.99
C HIS A 27 -4.88 11.15 3.80
N VAL A 28 -3.61 10.71 3.70
CA VAL A 28 -2.75 11.01 2.55
C VAL A 28 -3.30 10.37 1.27
N VAL A 29 -3.71 9.11 1.31
CA VAL A 29 -4.28 8.41 0.15
C VAL A 29 -5.62 9.01 -0.26
N ASN A 30 -6.44 9.46 0.70
CA ASN A 30 -7.65 10.25 0.43
C ASN A 30 -7.31 11.57 -0.28
N ASP A 31 -6.32 12.30 0.20
CA ASP A 31 -5.89 13.59 -0.39
C ASP A 31 -5.35 13.43 -1.83
N LEU A 32 -4.74 12.30 -2.13
CA LEU A 32 -4.29 11.94 -3.48
C LEU A 32 -5.45 11.49 -4.41
N GLY A 33 -6.67 11.30 -3.88
CA GLY A 33 -7.83 10.88 -4.65
C GLY A 33 -7.80 9.40 -5.05
N TRP A 34 -7.12 8.56 -4.29
CA TRP A 34 -6.93 7.13 -4.59
C TRP A 34 -7.88 6.22 -3.80
N THR A 35 -9.00 6.76 -3.36
CA THR A 35 -10.04 6.02 -2.64
C THR A 35 -11.03 5.35 -3.58
N ASP A 36 -11.64 4.27 -3.13
CA ASP A 36 -12.81 3.64 -3.74
C ASP A 36 -13.88 3.41 -2.65
N LEU A 37 -14.53 4.49 -2.23
CA LEU A 37 -15.44 4.48 -1.09
C LEU A 37 -14.78 3.81 0.13
N ILE A 38 -15.38 2.70 0.62
CA ILE A 38 -14.89 1.91 1.75
C ILE A 38 -14.22 0.59 1.33
N ASN A 39 -13.98 0.38 0.00
CA ASN A 39 -13.65 -0.94 -0.55
C ASN A 39 -12.16 -1.26 -0.53
N THR A 40 -11.30 -0.26 -0.43
CA THR A 40 -9.85 -0.44 -0.37
C THR A 40 -9.33 -0.31 1.07
N HIS A 41 -8.12 -0.76 1.31
CA HIS A 41 -7.60 -0.88 2.66
C HIS A 41 -6.08 -0.83 2.70
N MET A 42 -5.56 -0.36 3.81
CA MET A 42 -4.14 -0.34 4.12
C MET A 42 -3.92 -0.93 5.50
N SER A 43 -2.79 -1.55 5.72
CA SER A 43 -2.45 -2.15 7.00
C SER A 43 -1.01 -1.89 7.40
N ALA A 44 -0.74 -1.98 8.70
CA ALA A 44 0.60 -1.92 9.25
C ALA A 44 0.78 -3.00 10.31
N ARG A 45 1.91 -3.71 10.27
CA ARG A 45 2.28 -4.70 11.28
C ARG A 45 2.53 -4.02 12.62
N VAL A 46 2.08 -4.64 13.71
CA VAL A 46 2.31 -4.12 15.06
C VAL A 46 3.77 -4.37 15.46
N PRO A 47 4.51 -3.34 15.86
CA PRO A 47 5.91 -3.50 16.28
C PRO A 47 6.05 -4.46 17.47
N GLY A 48 6.98 -5.42 17.34
CA GLY A 48 7.20 -6.46 18.35
C GLY A 48 6.19 -7.61 18.34
N GLU A 49 5.14 -7.53 17.51
CA GLU A 49 4.08 -8.53 17.41
C GLU A 49 3.95 -9.04 15.96
N PRO A 50 4.84 -9.92 15.48
CA PRO A 50 4.97 -10.24 14.05
C PRO A 50 3.72 -10.87 13.43
N ASN A 51 2.82 -11.42 14.24
CA ASN A 51 1.58 -12.04 13.79
C ASN A 51 0.35 -11.12 13.92
N HIS A 52 0.53 -9.86 14.33
CA HIS A 52 -0.55 -8.90 14.49
C HIS A 52 -0.36 -7.71 13.54
N PHE A 53 -1.47 -7.19 13.03
CA PHE A 53 -1.48 -5.99 12.19
C PHE A 53 -2.71 -5.12 12.48
N LEU A 54 -2.61 -3.87 12.07
CA LEU A 54 -3.67 -2.86 12.13
C LEU A 54 -4.26 -2.68 10.75
N ILE A 55 -5.57 -2.47 10.66
CA ILE A 55 -6.31 -2.18 9.44
C ILE A 55 -7.45 -1.21 9.78
N ASN A 56 -8.03 -0.51 8.80
CA ASN A 56 -9.19 0.34 9.03
C ASN A 56 -10.40 -0.45 9.53
N ASN A 57 -11.21 0.20 10.34
CA ASN A 57 -12.52 -0.32 10.70
C ASN A 57 -13.45 -0.28 9.48
N TYR A 58 -14.03 -1.42 9.10
CA TYR A 58 -14.83 -1.53 7.89
C TYR A 58 -16.12 -0.70 7.99
N GLY A 59 -16.31 0.15 7.03
CA GLY A 59 -17.45 1.08 6.94
C GLY A 59 -17.02 2.55 7.10
N GLU A 60 -15.78 2.83 7.50
CA GLU A 60 -15.22 4.17 7.57
C GLU A 60 -14.67 4.60 6.21
N MET A 61 -14.93 5.85 5.82
CA MET A 61 -14.22 6.51 4.73
C MET A 61 -12.78 6.83 5.17
N PHE A 62 -11.88 7.02 4.23
CA PHE A 62 -10.45 7.21 4.55
C PHE A 62 -10.15 8.46 5.36
N ASP A 63 -10.94 9.52 5.20
CA ASP A 63 -10.84 10.75 5.99
C ASP A 63 -11.51 10.68 7.37
N GLU A 64 -12.19 9.57 7.69
CA GLU A 64 -12.76 9.29 9.00
C GLU A 64 -11.83 8.44 9.87
N VAL A 65 -10.80 7.81 9.27
CA VAL A 65 -9.90 6.89 9.98
C VAL A 65 -9.01 7.64 10.96
N THR A 66 -9.04 7.21 12.23
CA THR A 66 -8.19 7.73 13.30
C THR A 66 -7.32 6.65 13.91
N ALA A 67 -6.31 7.02 14.69
CA ALA A 67 -5.44 6.07 15.37
C ALA A 67 -6.21 5.10 16.27
N SER A 68 -7.26 5.58 16.93
CA SER A 68 -8.10 4.76 17.84
C SER A 68 -9.14 3.94 17.11
N SER A 69 -9.59 4.35 15.89
CA SER A 69 -10.59 3.59 15.13
C SER A 69 -10.00 2.35 14.44
N LEU A 70 -8.67 2.29 14.28
CA LEU A 70 -8.00 1.16 13.66
C LEU A 70 -8.23 -0.15 14.42
N VAL A 71 -8.51 -1.20 13.68
CA VAL A 71 -8.72 -2.55 14.18
C VAL A 71 -7.40 -3.31 14.24
N LYS A 72 -7.06 -3.85 15.42
CA LYS A 72 -5.97 -4.82 15.59
C LYS A 72 -6.49 -6.22 15.38
N MET A 73 -5.81 -7.00 14.55
CA MET A 73 -6.15 -8.39 14.31
C MET A 73 -4.90 -9.25 14.10
N ASP A 74 -5.05 -10.56 14.23
CA ASP A 74 -3.97 -11.50 13.93
C ASP A 74 -4.05 -12.04 12.50
N ILE A 75 -2.97 -12.69 12.05
CA ILE A 75 -2.88 -13.30 10.72
C ILE A 75 -3.76 -14.57 10.57
N GLN A 76 -4.44 -15.03 11.62
CA GLN A 76 -5.42 -16.11 11.60
C GLN A 76 -6.87 -15.59 11.42
N GLY A 77 -7.10 -14.28 11.55
CA GLY A 77 -8.41 -13.64 11.38
C GLY A 77 -9.14 -13.33 12.68
N ASN A 78 -8.50 -13.48 13.82
CA ASN A 78 -9.11 -13.07 15.08
C ASN A 78 -8.99 -11.56 15.26
N VAL A 79 -10.11 -10.90 15.56
CA VAL A 79 -10.15 -9.48 15.91
C VAL A 79 -9.77 -9.32 17.38
N LEU A 80 -8.75 -8.51 17.63
CA LEU A 80 -8.24 -8.24 18.98
C LEU A 80 -8.74 -6.89 19.55
N SER A 81 -9.27 -6.00 18.68
CA SER A 81 -9.91 -4.75 19.09
C SER A 81 -11.39 -4.98 19.41
N PRO A 82 -11.89 -4.60 20.60
CA PRO A 82 -13.31 -4.75 20.95
C PRO A 82 -14.22 -4.03 19.94
N GLY A 83 -15.20 -4.75 19.36
CA GLY A 83 -16.18 -4.20 18.44
C GLY A 83 -15.66 -3.86 17.02
N GLY A 84 -14.41 -4.14 16.75
CA GLY A 84 -13.81 -3.91 15.44
C GLY A 84 -14.46 -4.75 14.34
N LYS A 85 -14.63 -4.14 13.16
CA LYS A 85 -15.15 -4.80 11.95
C LYS A 85 -14.07 -4.76 10.88
N PHE A 86 -13.99 -5.80 10.06
CA PHE A 86 -13.04 -5.84 8.95
C PHE A 86 -13.70 -6.41 7.68
N ASN A 87 -13.12 -6.06 6.53
CA ASN A 87 -13.49 -6.66 5.26
C ASN A 87 -12.74 -7.99 5.10
N ASN A 88 -13.47 -9.09 4.92
CA ASN A 88 -12.85 -10.43 4.79
C ASN A 88 -11.91 -10.54 3.57
N ALA A 89 -12.25 -9.90 2.44
CA ALA A 89 -11.36 -9.85 1.28
C ALA A 89 -10.07 -9.10 1.61
N GLY A 90 -10.17 -7.98 2.32
CA GLY A 90 -9.02 -7.23 2.83
C GLY A 90 -8.14 -8.06 3.77
N PHE A 91 -8.75 -8.79 4.70
CA PHE A 91 -8.01 -9.70 5.58
C PHE A 91 -7.20 -10.72 4.77
N ILE A 92 -7.81 -11.40 3.81
CA ILE A 92 -7.15 -12.44 2.98
C ILE A 92 -5.93 -11.85 2.24
N ILE A 93 -6.08 -10.68 1.62
CA ILE A 93 -4.99 -9.98 0.92
C ILE A 93 -3.84 -9.69 1.89
N HIS A 94 -4.10 -9.00 3.01
CA HIS A 94 -3.06 -8.56 3.92
C HIS A 94 -2.41 -9.72 4.69
N SER A 95 -3.20 -10.68 5.16
CA SER A 95 -2.66 -11.86 5.85
C SER A 95 -1.80 -12.73 4.92
N GLY A 96 -2.16 -12.86 3.64
CA GLY A 96 -1.35 -13.53 2.62
C GLY A 96 0.02 -12.89 2.45
N VAL A 97 0.06 -11.56 2.35
CA VAL A 97 1.32 -10.81 2.28
C VAL A 97 2.14 -11.01 3.56
N TYR A 98 1.55 -10.79 4.74
CA TYR A 98 2.30 -10.87 6.00
C TYR A 98 2.83 -12.27 6.31
N LYS A 99 2.15 -13.33 5.88
CA LYS A 99 2.64 -14.72 5.98
C LYS A 99 3.84 -14.97 5.07
N ALA A 100 3.82 -14.44 3.85
CA ALA A 100 4.86 -14.67 2.84
C ALA A 100 6.05 -13.73 2.97
N ARG A 101 5.87 -12.51 3.54
CA ARG A 101 6.86 -11.43 3.60
C ARG A 101 7.03 -10.93 5.04
N PRO A 102 7.87 -11.60 5.85
CA PRO A 102 8.18 -11.15 7.22
C PRO A 102 8.82 -9.76 7.28
N ASP A 103 9.46 -9.32 6.21
CA ASP A 103 10.06 -8.00 6.04
C ASP A 103 9.04 -6.90 5.70
N ALA A 104 7.83 -7.25 5.32
CA ALA A 104 6.76 -6.27 5.08
C ALA A 104 6.12 -5.82 6.40
N ASN A 105 6.19 -4.52 6.68
CA ASN A 105 5.52 -3.91 7.82
C ASN A 105 4.34 -3.01 7.42
N CYS A 106 4.23 -2.66 6.13
CA CYS A 106 3.09 -1.90 5.61
C CYS A 106 2.65 -2.47 4.26
N VAL A 107 1.34 -2.57 4.04
CA VAL A 107 0.70 -3.06 2.82
C VAL A 107 -0.41 -2.11 2.43
N LEU A 108 -0.43 -1.69 1.17
CA LEU A 108 -1.45 -0.81 0.59
C LEU A 108 -2.13 -1.52 -0.58
N HIS A 109 -3.44 -1.44 -0.63
CA HIS A 109 -4.25 -1.91 -1.75
C HIS A 109 -5.21 -0.81 -2.20
N THR A 110 -5.24 -0.53 -3.51
CA THR A 110 -6.07 0.53 -4.11
C THR A 110 -6.72 0.08 -5.41
N HIS A 111 -7.86 0.69 -5.73
CA HIS A 111 -8.59 0.56 -6.99
C HIS A 111 -8.54 1.87 -7.80
N THR A 112 -7.36 2.47 -7.92
CA THR A 112 -7.20 3.69 -8.70
C THR A 112 -7.61 3.45 -10.15
N ARG A 113 -8.09 4.50 -10.85
CA ARG A 113 -8.60 4.36 -12.21
C ARG A 113 -7.54 3.87 -13.18
N ALA A 114 -6.32 4.42 -13.09
CA ALA A 114 -5.23 4.01 -13.96
C ALA A 114 -4.72 2.61 -13.59
N GLY A 115 -4.54 2.33 -12.29
CA GLY A 115 -4.13 1.01 -11.81
C GLY A 115 -5.12 -0.08 -12.17
N ALA A 116 -6.42 0.14 -11.92
CA ALA A 116 -7.47 -0.79 -12.33
C ALA A 116 -7.51 -0.96 -13.87
N GLY A 117 -7.37 0.15 -14.63
CA GLY A 117 -7.32 0.10 -16.09
C GLY A 117 -6.16 -0.75 -16.61
N ILE A 118 -4.96 -0.59 -16.05
CA ILE A 118 -3.77 -1.38 -16.42
C ILE A 118 -3.94 -2.85 -16.02
N SER A 119 -4.62 -3.13 -14.92
CA SER A 119 -4.86 -4.51 -14.48
C SER A 119 -5.70 -5.36 -15.47
N LEU A 120 -6.37 -4.71 -16.42
CA LEU A 120 -7.15 -5.37 -17.48
C LEU A 120 -6.30 -5.76 -18.71
N LEU A 121 -5.03 -5.40 -18.77
CA LEU A 121 -4.22 -5.48 -19.98
C LEU A 121 -3.18 -6.60 -19.90
N GLU A 122 -3.13 -7.46 -20.91
CA GLU A 122 -2.16 -8.56 -21.01
C GLU A 122 -0.70 -8.11 -20.91
N ASN A 123 -0.37 -6.97 -21.51
CA ASN A 123 1.00 -6.46 -21.57
C ASN A 123 1.34 -5.46 -20.45
N GLY A 124 0.48 -5.29 -19.47
CA GLY A 124 0.70 -4.51 -18.25
C GLY A 124 1.44 -3.18 -18.43
N ILE A 125 2.39 -2.90 -17.55
CA ILE A 125 3.24 -1.70 -17.57
C ILE A 125 4.52 -1.98 -18.36
N ARG A 126 4.87 -1.08 -19.29
CA ARG A 126 6.11 -1.10 -20.05
C ARG A 126 7.14 -0.14 -19.45
N PRO A 127 8.45 -0.39 -19.62
CA PRO A 127 9.52 0.50 -19.14
C PRO A 127 9.72 1.71 -20.07
N ILE A 128 8.66 2.51 -20.28
CA ILE A 128 8.64 3.64 -21.21
C ILE A 128 8.73 5.02 -20.55
N SER A 129 8.79 5.06 -19.23
CA SER A 129 8.88 6.32 -18.48
C SER A 129 9.82 6.17 -17.27
N GLN A 130 10.31 7.30 -16.76
CA GLN A 130 11.10 7.33 -15.53
C GLN A 130 10.31 6.71 -14.36
N ASP A 131 9.02 7.03 -14.23
CA ASP A 131 8.17 6.51 -13.14
C ASP A 131 8.04 4.98 -13.23
N ALA A 132 7.87 4.44 -14.45
CA ALA A 132 7.87 2.99 -14.66
C ALA A 132 9.21 2.36 -14.26
N LEU A 133 10.35 2.97 -14.58
CA LEU A 133 11.67 2.44 -14.21
C LEU A 133 11.92 2.43 -12.69
N HIS A 134 11.16 3.23 -11.91
CA HIS A 134 11.23 3.19 -10.44
C HIS A 134 10.71 1.89 -9.84
N VAL A 135 9.83 1.18 -10.54
CA VAL A 135 9.13 -0.01 -10.02
C VAL A 135 9.30 -1.24 -10.91
N TYR A 136 9.79 -1.11 -12.12
CA TYR A 136 9.76 -2.13 -13.17
C TYR A 136 10.43 -3.45 -12.77
N ASP A 137 11.55 -3.39 -12.07
CA ASP A 137 12.28 -4.55 -11.55
C ASP A 137 11.68 -5.16 -10.27
N ASP A 138 10.70 -4.46 -9.66
CA ASP A 138 10.00 -4.86 -8.43
C ASP A 138 8.52 -5.20 -8.70
N LEU A 139 8.13 -5.24 -10.02
CA LEU A 139 6.79 -5.57 -10.46
C LEU A 139 6.51 -7.06 -10.44
N ALA A 140 5.31 -7.41 -9.97
CA ALA A 140 4.72 -8.73 -10.13
C ALA A 140 3.27 -8.60 -10.60
N TYR A 141 2.75 -9.64 -11.25
CA TYR A 141 1.35 -9.71 -11.70
C TYR A 141 0.68 -10.90 -11.04
N HIS A 142 -0.47 -10.65 -10.43
CA HIS A 142 -1.25 -11.67 -9.76
C HIS A 142 -2.54 -11.94 -10.52
N ALA A 143 -2.77 -13.20 -10.91
CA ALA A 143 -3.99 -13.59 -11.60
C ALA A 143 -5.20 -13.44 -10.68
N TYR A 144 -6.36 -13.04 -11.23
CA TYR A 144 -7.59 -12.92 -10.47
C TYR A 144 -8.04 -14.27 -9.94
N GLY A 145 -8.10 -14.40 -8.61
CA GLY A 145 -8.59 -15.60 -7.92
C GLY A 145 -9.98 -15.39 -7.32
N VAL A 146 -10.50 -16.43 -6.67
CA VAL A 146 -11.77 -16.33 -5.94
C VAL A 146 -11.55 -15.53 -4.66
N PRO A 147 -12.15 -14.33 -4.52
CA PRO A 147 -11.92 -13.49 -3.36
C PRO A 147 -12.27 -14.19 -2.04
N ALA A 148 -11.53 -13.83 -0.99
CA ALA A 148 -11.77 -14.29 0.38
C ALA A 148 -11.63 -15.81 0.61
N THR A 149 -10.83 -16.51 -0.21
CA THR A 149 -10.49 -17.92 -0.01
C THR A 149 -9.04 -18.09 0.49
N GLN A 150 -8.75 -19.21 1.14
CA GLN A 150 -7.38 -19.53 1.59
C GLN A 150 -6.44 -19.79 0.41
N GLU A 151 -6.95 -20.37 -0.67
CA GLU A 151 -6.21 -20.59 -1.91
C GLU A 151 -5.72 -19.28 -2.51
N GLU A 152 -6.56 -18.24 -2.48
CA GLU A 152 -6.22 -16.89 -2.94
C GLU A 152 -5.16 -16.25 -2.02
N CYS A 153 -5.31 -16.39 -0.71
CA CYS A 153 -4.32 -15.94 0.28
C CYS A 153 -2.92 -16.50 -0.04
N ASP A 154 -2.84 -17.82 -0.25
CA ASP A 154 -1.59 -18.52 -0.50
C ASP A 154 -1.00 -18.17 -1.89
N ALA A 155 -1.86 -18.01 -2.90
CA ALA A 155 -1.45 -17.62 -4.26
C ALA A 155 -0.88 -16.20 -4.28
N LEU A 156 -1.55 -15.26 -3.64
CA LEU A 156 -1.08 -13.87 -3.52
C LEU A 156 0.24 -13.80 -2.73
N GLY A 157 0.36 -14.57 -1.65
CA GLY A 157 1.61 -14.68 -0.90
C GLY A 157 2.79 -15.12 -1.79
N ARG A 158 2.59 -16.11 -2.65
CA ARG A 158 3.62 -16.54 -3.63
C ARG A 158 3.97 -15.45 -4.63
N THR A 159 2.99 -14.69 -5.10
CA THR A 159 3.23 -13.56 -6.01
C THR A 159 4.05 -12.47 -5.32
N CYS A 160 3.69 -12.10 -4.09
CA CYS A 160 4.38 -11.07 -3.31
C CYS A 160 5.81 -11.46 -2.90
N ALA A 161 6.16 -12.75 -2.94
CA ALA A 161 7.55 -13.19 -2.75
C ALA A 161 8.48 -12.72 -3.87
N ASN A 162 7.94 -12.38 -5.06
CA ASN A 162 8.70 -12.02 -6.26
C ASN A 162 8.74 -10.51 -6.54
N GLY A 163 7.92 -9.70 -5.84
CA GLY A 163 7.89 -8.26 -6.04
C GLY A 163 7.08 -7.54 -4.95
N SER A 164 7.40 -6.27 -4.75
CA SER A 164 6.72 -5.41 -3.77
C SER A 164 5.74 -4.42 -4.41
N CYS A 165 5.69 -4.37 -5.73
CA CYS A 165 4.72 -3.65 -6.55
C CYS A 165 3.92 -4.69 -7.34
N VAL A 166 2.66 -4.90 -7.00
CA VAL A 166 1.84 -5.97 -7.59
C VAL A 166 0.65 -5.37 -8.32
N VAL A 167 0.50 -5.73 -9.59
CA VAL A 167 -0.74 -5.51 -10.34
C VAL A 167 -1.62 -6.73 -10.13
N LEU A 168 -2.75 -6.55 -9.44
CA LEU A 168 -3.78 -7.55 -9.28
C LEU A 168 -4.64 -7.53 -10.55
N LEU A 169 -4.45 -8.52 -11.44
CA LEU A 169 -5.15 -8.57 -12.74
C LEU A 169 -6.67 -8.55 -12.55
N ASN A 170 -7.35 -7.74 -13.36
CA ASN A 170 -8.80 -7.51 -13.30
C ASN A 170 -9.29 -6.89 -11.98
N HIS A 171 -8.41 -6.23 -11.19
CA HIS A 171 -8.75 -5.77 -9.86
C HIS A 171 -8.16 -4.38 -9.55
N GLY A 172 -6.86 -4.28 -9.31
CA GLY A 172 -6.23 -3.03 -8.88
C GLY A 172 -4.74 -3.18 -8.58
N LEU A 173 -4.25 -2.38 -7.64
CA LEU A 173 -2.84 -2.37 -7.26
C LEU A 173 -2.64 -2.78 -5.80
N LEU A 174 -1.49 -3.40 -5.53
CA LEU A 174 -1.02 -3.70 -4.19
C LEU A 174 0.46 -3.36 -4.09
N THR A 175 0.85 -2.69 -3.00
CA THR A 175 2.27 -2.47 -2.69
C THR A 175 2.57 -2.82 -1.25
N LEU A 176 3.82 -3.16 -0.99
CA LEU A 176 4.29 -3.51 0.35
C LEU A 176 5.70 -2.97 0.60
N GLY A 177 6.05 -2.84 1.85
CA GLY A 177 7.37 -2.36 2.23
C GLY A 177 7.66 -2.49 3.73
N PRO A 178 8.94 -2.33 4.09
CA PRO A 178 9.37 -2.38 5.49
C PRO A 178 8.94 -1.15 6.29
N THR A 179 8.50 -0.09 5.63
CA THR A 179 8.04 1.16 6.26
C THR A 179 6.81 1.70 5.54
N THR A 180 5.98 2.49 6.25
CA THR A 180 4.81 3.19 5.70
C THR A 180 5.19 4.05 4.50
N HIS A 181 6.25 4.85 4.64
CA HIS A 181 6.71 5.74 3.57
C HIS A 181 7.29 4.96 2.36
N GLY A 182 7.98 3.85 2.60
CA GLY A 182 8.53 3.03 1.52
C GLY A 182 7.43 2.31 0.71
N ALA A 183 6.40 1.81 1.38
CA ALA A 183 5.24 1.19 0.73
C ALA A 183 4.40 2.23 -0.05
N LEU A 184 4.17 3.42 0.54
CA LEU A 184 3.48 4.53 -0.14
C LEU A 184 4.26 5.02 -1.37
N MET A 185 5.60 5.16 -1.27
CA MET A 185 6.39 5.62 -2.40
C MET A 185 6.37 4.63 -3.58
N ARG A 186 6.35 3.32 -3.29
CA ARG A 186 6.11 2.28 -4.31
C ARG A 186 4.74 2.46 -4.98
N LEU A 187 3.69 2.67 -4.19
CA LEU A 187 2.35 2.90 -4.74
C LEU A 187 2.30 4.16 -5.58
N TYR A 188 2.92 5.25 -5.13
CA TYR A 188 2.97 6.51 -5.87
C TYR A 188 3.62 6.33 -7.24
N MET A 189 4.79 5.69 -7.29
CA MET A 189 5.49 5.46 -8.56
C MET A 189 4.75 4.46 -9.45
N LEU A 190 4.13 3.43 -8.87
CA LEU A 190 3.32 2.46 -9.59
C LEU A 190 2.09 3.10 -10.24
N GLU A 191 1.35 3.92 -9.48
CA GLU A 191 0.19 4.65 -10.02
C GLU A 191 0.60 5.63 -11.12
N ARG A 192 1.68 6.41 -10.91
CA ARG A 192 2.24 7.29 -11.94
C ARG A 192 2.62 6.54 -13.21
N ALA A 193 3.22 5.36 -13.08
CA ALA A 193 3.53 4.50 -14.22
C ALA A 193 2.26 4.04 -14.94
N CYS A 194 1.20 3.66 -14.20
CA CYS A 194 -0.11 3.31 -14.76
C CYS A 194 -0.74 4.48 -15.51
N GLU A 195 -0.78 5.68 -14.92
CA GLU A 195 -1.31 6.89 -15.55
C GLU A 195 -0.61 7.18 -16.90
N LEU A 196 0.73 7.16 -16.91
CA LEU A 196 1.52 7.42 -18.11
C LEU A 196 1.34 6.33 -19.17
N GLU A 197 1.24 5.07 -18.76
CA GLU A 197 0.96 3.95 -19.67
C GLU A 197 -0.42 4.08 -20.32
N VAL A 198 -1.47 4.42 -19.55
CA VAL A 198 -2.82 4.69 -20.08
C VAL A 198 -2.79 5.86 -21.06
N MET A 199 -2.15 6.98 -20.69
CA MET A 199 -1.99 8.14 -21.57
C MET A 199 -1.30 7.77 -22.87
N ALA A 200 -0.15 7.06 -22.81
CA ALA A 200 0.62 6.66 -23.96
C ALA A 200 -0.18 5.77 -24.93
N ARG A 201 -0.98 4.83 -24.39
CA ARG A 201 -1.85 3.96 -25.20
C ARG A 201 -3.00 4.71 -25.87
N THR A 202 -3.51 5.76 -25.24
CA THR A 202 -4.65 6.52 -25.80
C THR A 202 -4.23 7.55 -26.86
N MET A 203 -2.96 7.98 -26.88
CA MET A 203 -2.47 8.99 -27.83
C MET A 203 -2.40 8.51 -29.27
N ASN A 204 -2.47 7.20 -29.54
CA ASN A 204 -2.38 6.59 -30.88
C ASN A 204 -1.17 7.12 -31.70
N SER A 205 -0.04 7.29 -31.05
CA SER A 205 1.21 7.81 -31.64
C SER A 205 2.36 6.87 -31.29
N PRO A 206 3.40 6.78 -32.13
CA PRO A 206 4.60 6.01 -31.81
C PRO A 206 5.21 6.44 -30.48
N ILE A 207 5.58 5.46 -29.67
CA ILE A 207 6.16 5.69 -28.33
C ILE A 207 7.68 5.60 -28.46
N VAL A 208 8.38 6.56 -27.83
CA VAL A 208 9.84 6.51 -27.69
C VAL A 208 10.20 5.40 -26.72
N THR A 209 11.05 4.48 -27.15
CA THR A 209 11.53 3.37 -26.31
C THR A 209 12.80 3.76 -25.58
N ILE A 210 13.03 3.15 -24.43
CA ILE A 210 14.26 3.26 -23.65
C ILE A 210 15.12 2.05 -23.98
N ASP A 211 16.42 2.26 -24.16
CA ASP A 211 17.38 1.20 -24.44
C ASP A 211 17.47 0.20 -23.29
N ASP A 212 17.56 -1.10 -23.60
CA ASP A 212 17.58 -2.19 -22.60
C ASP A 212 18.75 -2.08 -21.61
N TYR A 213 19.93 -1.58 -22.07
CA TYR A 213 21.05 -1.31 -21.18
C TYR A 213 20.70 -0.23 -20.15
N VAL A 214 20.01 0.83 -20.58
CA VAL A 214 19.55 1.91 -19.67
C VAL A 214 18.51 1.39 -18.69
N ILE A 215 17.57 0.57 -19.14
CA ILE A 215 16.56 -0.09 -18.30
C ILE A 215 17.25 -0.91 -17.21
N GLY A 216 18.22 -1.76 -17.59
CA GLY A 216 18.97 -2.59 -16.63
C GLY A 216 19.74 -1.76 -15.60
N LYS A 217 20.39 -0.67 -16.03
CA LYS A 217 21.12 0.24 -15.10
C LYS A 217 20.17 1.02 -14.19
N ALA A 218 19.01 1.42 -14.69
CA ALA A 218 17.99 2.05 -13.87
C ALA A 218 17.48 1.08 -12.78
N ALA A 219 17.19 -0.15 -13.13
CA ALA A 219 16.77 -1.20 -12.20
C ALA A 219 17.78 -1.42 -11.07
N GLU A 220 19.07 -1.62 -11.40
CA GLU A 220 20.14 -1.75 -10.41
C GLU A 220 20.21 -0.55 -9.45
N ARG A 221 20.07 0.66 -9.99
CA ARG A 221 20.09 1.90 -9.20
C ARG A 221 18.87 2.02 -8.31
N MET A 222 17.68 1.76 -8.85
CA MET A 222 16.43 1.89 -8.11
C MET A 222 16.32 0.86 -6.99
N LYS A 223 16.79 -0.36 -7.23
CA LYS A 223 16.89 -1.37 -6.15
C LYS A 223 17.69 -0.83 -4.96
N LYS A 224 18.89 -0.28 -5.21
CA LYS A 224 19.73 0.30 -4.15
C LYS A 224 19.05 1.43 -3.39
N ILE A 225 18.26 2.27 -4.08
CA ILE A 225 17.52 3.37 -3.46
C ILE A 225 16.37 2.84 -2.59
N ARG A 226 15.60 1.87 -3.11
CA ARG A 226 14.47 1.27 -2.38
C ARG A 226 14.89 0.47 -1.16
N ASP A 227 16.12 -0.06 -1.16
CA ASP A 227 16.69 -0.81 -0.04
C ASP A 227 17.19 0.12 1.11
N THR A 228 17.12 1.44 0.96
CA THR A 228 17.47 2.38 2.03
C THR A 228 16.28 2.64 2.96
N GLU A 229 16.54 2.77 4.27
CA GLU A 229 15.53 3.12 5.26
C GLU A 229 14.84 4.46 4.99
N GLY A 230 15.54 5.38 4.30
CA GLY A 230 15.03 6.70 3.95
C GLY A 230 14.17 6.77 2.70
N TYR A 231 13.94 5.65 1.99
CA TYR A 231 13.18 5.65 0.75
C TYR A 231 11.74 6.17 0.95
N GLY A 232 11.40 7.29 0.33
CA GLY A 232 10.09 7.95 0.45
C GLY A 232 9.86 8.75 1.73
N LEU A 233 10.84 8.84 2.65
CA LEU A 233 10.65 9.51 3.94
C LEU A 233 10.44 11.02 3.81
N MET A 234 11.13 11.68 2.86
CA MET A 234 10.98 13.12 2.65
C MET A 234 9.62 13.46 2.06
N GLU A 235 9.18 12.69 1.09
CA GLU A 235 7.87 12.79 0.45
C GLU A 235 6.76 12.51 1.47
N TRP A 236 6.89 11.47 2.26
CA TRP A 236 5.98 11.14 3.36
C TRP A 236 5.79 12.33 4.31
N LYS A 237 6.89 12.89 4.83
CA LYS A 237 6.82 14.04 5.73
C LYS A 237 6.15 15.25 5.08
N ALA A 238 6.34 15.47 3.78
CA ALA A 238 5.70 16.57 3.05
C ALA A 238 4.19 16.32 2.88
N LEU A 239 3.78 15.10 2.55
CA LEU A 239 2.38 14.70 2.41
C LEU A 239 1.63 14.79 3.74
N VAL A 240 2.20 14.28 4.84
CA VAL A 240 1.61 14.39 6.18
C VAL A 240 1.40 15.86 6.56
N ARG A 241 2.41 16.71 6.40
CA ARG A 241 2.23 18.17 6.64
C ARG A 241 1.13 18.78 5.76
N THR A 242 0.91 18.25 4.57
CA THR A 242 -0.15 18.76 3.68
C THR A 242 -1.53 18.43 4.22
N VAL A 243 -1.78 17.19 4.62
CA VAL A 243 -3.08 16.78 5.18
C VAL A 243 -3.35 17.46 6.53
N GLU A 244 -2.32 17.61 7.37
CA GLU A 244 -2.42 18.37 8.64
C GLU A 244 -2.81 19.83 8.42
N ARG A 245 -2.22 20.51 7.44
CA ARG A 245 -2.60 21.89 7.08
C ARG A 245 -4.02 22.01 6.55
N LYS A 246 -4.56 20.92 5.96
CA LYS A 246 -5.96 20.85 5.51
C LYS A 246 -6.94 20.53 6.65
N GLY A 247 -6.44 20.36 7.88
CA GLY A 247 -7.26 20.12 9.05
C GLY A 247 -7.52 18.66 9.39
N ALA A 248 -6.77 17.72 8.80
CA ALA A 248 -6.90 16.32 9.17
C ALA A 248 -6.51 16.10 10.65
N ASP A 249 -7.42 15.54 11.41
CA ASP A 249 -7.22 15.15 12.82
C ASP A 249 -7.38 13.63 12.96
N PHE A 250 -6.25 12.94 12.97
CA PHE A 250 -6.20 11.48 12.95
C PHE A 250 -5.45 10.88 14.16
N ARG A 251 -4.92 11.73 15.09
CA ARG A 251 -4.09 11.27 16.21
C ARG A 251 -4.85 11.09 17.52
N HIS A 252 -6.12 10.79 17.45
CA HIS A 252 -6.93 10.52 18.63
C HIS A 252 -7.54 9.12 18.61
#